data_9bfe96aafcd6b5d055298d284ff558b1
#
_entry.id   9bfe96aafcd6b5d055298d284ff558b1
#
_cell.length_a   1.000
_cell.length_b   1.000
_cell.length_c   1.000
_cell.angle_alpha   90.00
_cell.angle_beta   90.00
_cell.angle_gamma   90.00
#
_symmetry.space_group_name_H-M   'P 1'
#
loop_
_entity.id
_entity.type
_entity.pdbx_description
1 polymer ?
#
loop_
_entity_poly.entity_id
_entity_poly.type
_entity_poly.pdbx_seq_one_letter_code
_entity_poly.pdbx_strand_id
1 'polypeptide(L)'
;MLKSLSTILFVILLLLAWQLYRNREIPACSRPIAYEIGAFDSRFGLSRRELISAMKEAEAVWETASGRDLFIYAQDNASLPVNLIYDYRQEVTEALGTIESGIKEDEADYNALESNYLKLKSEYNALKIAYEAKIAELNRKKRVTEAEFNQVQTLENELNGRIDELNKMVDRLNRLARELNLNVNQYNTVGASRGETYEGGVYWSDVEGQRINIYEFGSHAKLVRILAHEFGHALGLEHILDPRSIMYKLNQGDASTATSFDLAALEELCIVEADSR
;
A
#
# COMPACT_ATOMS: atom_id res chain seq x y z
N MET A 1 -35.19 -64.75 -10.48
CA MET A 1 -33.81 -64.29 -10.22
C MET A 1 -33.28 -63.31 -11.28
N LEU A 2 -33.42 -63.53 -12.57
CA LEU A 2 -32.91 -62.60 -13.61
C LEU A 2 -33.50 -61.17 -13.56
N LYS A 3 -34.82 -61.01 -13.26
CA LYS A 3 -35.47 -59.70 -13.18
C LYS A 3 -34.96 -58.83 -12.00
N SER A 4 -34.59 -59.45 -10.89
CA SER A 4 -34.02 -58.77 -9.72
C SER A 4 -32.59 -58.26 -9.96
N LEU A 5 -31.80 -59.03 -10.74
CA LEU A 5 -30.43 -58.64 -11.10
C LEU A 5 -30.40 -57.43 -12.05
N SER A 6 -31.32 -57.38 -13.00
CA SER A 6 -31.47 -56.26 -13.95
C SER A 6 -31.89 -54.95 -13.28
N THR A 7 -32.78 -55.01 -12.28
CA THR A 7 -33.18 -53.79 -11.50
C THR A 7 -32.06 -53.29 -10.62
N ILE A 8 -31.26 -54.17 -10.00
CA ILE A 8 -30.10 -53.77 -9.20
C ILE A 8 -29.04 -53.08 -10.08
N LEU A 9 -28.74 -53.67 -11.24
CA LEU A 9 -27.79 -53.10 -12.21
C LEU A 9 -28.22 -51.72 -12.70
N PHE A 10 -29.52 -51.53 -12.97
CA PHE A 10 -30.09 -50.26 -13.41
C PHE A 10 -30.00 -49.19 -12.32
N VAL A 11 -30.24 -49.54 -11.06
CA VAL A 11 -30.09 -48.62 -9.92
C VAL A 11 -28.63 -48.22 -9.72
N ILE A 12 -27.69 -49.17 -9.85
CA ILE A 12 -26.24 -48.88 -9.76
C ILE A 12 -25.81 -47.92 -10.88
N LEU A 13 -26.29 -48.13 -12.11
CA LEU A 13 -25.98 -47.23 -13.25
C LEU A 13 -26.55 -45.83 -13.02
N LEU A 14 -27.77 -45.73 -12.47
CA LEU A 14 -28.35 -44.42 -12.11
C LEU A 14 -27.57 -43.71 -11.01
N LEU A 15 -27.13 -44.46 -10.00
CA LEU A 15 -26.29 -43.89 -8.93
C LEU A 15 -24.91 -43.43 -9.47
N LEU A 16 -24.28 -44.22 -10.35
CA LEU A 16 -23.03 -43.84 -11.00
C LEU A 16 -23.22 -42.62 -11.92
N ALA A 17 -24.29 -42.60 -12.71
CA ALA A 17 -24.63 -41.46 -13.57
C ALA A 17 -24.91 -40.19 -12.72
N TRP A 18 -25.62 -40.34 -11.60
CA TRP A 18 -25.87 -39.23 -10.66
C TRP A 18 -24.57 -38.76 -9.99
N GLN A 19 -23.68 -39.68 -9.62
CA GLN A 19 -22.40 -39.36 -9.04
C GLN A 19 -21.49 -38.67 -10.06
N LEU A 20 -21.45 -39.11 -11.32
CA LEU A 20 -20.76 -38.48 -12.44
C LEU A 20 -21.34 -37.10 -12.77
N TYR A 21 -22.68 -36.96 -12.71
CA TYR A 21 -23.36 -35.67 -12.90
C TYR A 21 -23.06 -34.68 -11.77
N ARG A 22 -23.03 -35.18 -10.53
CA ARG A 22 -22.74 -34.37 -9.34
C ARG A 22 -21.28 -33.91 -9.27
N ASN A 23 -20.36 -34.70 -9.82
CA ASN A 23 -18.92 -34.41 -9.89
C ASN A 23 -18.51 -33.66 -11.16
N ARG A 24 -19.47 -33.20 -11.99
CA ARG A 24 -19.10 -32.31 -13.10
C ARG A 24 -18.65 -31.00 -12.51
N GLU A 25 -17.36 -30.71 -12.61
CA GLU A 25 -16.82 -29.40 -12.35
C GLU A 25 -17.51 -28.40 -13.28
N ILE A 26 -18.06 -27.34 -12.71
CA ILE A 26 -18.65 -26.26 -13.49
C ILE A 26 -17.48 -25.55 -14.18
N PRO A 27 -17.51 -25.43 -15.53
CA PRO A 27 -16.39 -24.78 -16.21
C PRO A 27 -16.14 -23.36 -15.67
N ALA A 28 -14.86 -23.04 -15.44
CA ALA A 28 -14.47 -21.67 -15.12
C ALA A 28 -15.10 -20.71 -16.12
N CYS A 29 -15.38 -19.49 -15.70
CA CYS A 29 -16.00 -18.45 -16.54
C CYS A 29 -17.41 -18.76 -17.09
N SER A 30 -18.02 -19.91 -16.78
CA SER A 30 -19.36 -20.26 -17.30
C SER A 30 -20.51 -19.61 -16.53
N ARG A 31 -20.24 -19.21 -15.29
CA ARG A 31 -21.16 -18.50 -14.40
C ARG A 31 -20.35 -17.56 -13.49
N PRO A 32 -20.89 -16.38 -13.17
CA PRO A 32 -20.27 -15.51 -12.18
C PRO A 32 -20.13 -16.21 -10.82
N ILE A 33 -18.99 -15.99 -10.15
CA ILE A 33 -18.76 -16.45 -8.79
C ILE A 33 -19.47 -15.49 -7.84
N ALA A 34 -20.43 -16.01 -7.07
CA ALA A 34 -21.12 -15.21 -6.06
C ALA A 34 -20.21 -15.05 -4.83
N TYR A 35 -19.96 -13.80 -4.42
CA TYR A 35 -19.17 -13.46 -3.24
C TYR A 35 -19.95 -12.59 -2.26
N GLU A 36 -19.60 -12.66 -0.98
CA GLU A 36 -20.22 -11.89 0.10
C GLU A 36 -19.18 -11.42 1.14
N ILE A 37 -19.60 -10.52 2.04
CA ILE A 37 -18.80 -10.23 3.24
C ILE A 37 -19.04 -11.32 4.27
N GLY A 38 -18.03 -12.11 4.57
CA GLY A 38 -18.00 -13.06 5.67
C GLY A 38 -17.69 -12.41 7.03
N ALA A 39 -16.64 -12.86 7.69
CA ALA A 39 -16.15 -12.24 8.91
C ALA A 39 -15.64 -10.81 8.63
N PHE A 40 -16.02 -9.87 9.51
CA PHE A 40 -15.68 -8.46 9.32
C PHE A 40 -15.17 -7.87 10.63
N ASP A 41 -13.85 -7.66 10.72
CA ASP A 41 -13.23 -7.03 11.87
C ASP A 41 -13.18 -5.50 11.69
N SER A 42 -13.88 -4.77 12.57
CA SER A 42 -13.98 -3.32 12.50
C SER A 42 -12.67 -2.58 12.84
N ARG A 43 -11.67 -3.26 13.39
CA ARG A 43 -10.34 -2.68 13.70
C ARG A 43 -9.59 -2.21 12.46
N PHE A 44 -9.92 -2.71 11.28
CA PHE A 44 -9.39 -2.18 10.02
C PHE A 44 -9.80 -0.74 9.70
N GLY A 45 -10.69 -0.13 10.48
CA GLY A 45 -11.15 1.24 10.26
C GLY A 45 -12.04 1.43 9.03
N LEU A 46 -12.45 0.36 8.35
CA LEU A 46 -13.35 0.38 7.20
C LEU A 46 -14.82 0.19 7.62
N SER A 47 -15.72 0.80 6.88
CA SER A 47 -17.14 0.41 6.86
C SER A 47 -17.39 -0.75 5.90
N ARG A 48 -18.48 -1.52 6.12
CA ARG A 48 -18.92 -2.56 5.17
C ARG A 48 -19.15 -2.01 3.75
N ARG A 49 -19.58 -0.74 3.61
CA ARG A 49 -19.79 -0.08 2.31
C ARG A 49 -18.46 0.12 1.58
N GLU A 50 -17.43 0.56 2.28
CA GLU A 50 -16.09 0.73 1.70
C GLU A 50 -15.49 -0.61 1.28
N LEU A 51 -15.68 -1.67 2.06
CA LEU A 51 -15.26 -3.02 1.66
C LEU A 51 -16.00 -3.50 0.40
N ILE A 52 -17.32 -3.29 0.32
CA ILE A 52 -18.10 -3.62 -0.89
C ILE A 52 -17.58 -2.81 -2.09
N SER A 53 -17.25 -1.54 -1.92
CA SER A 53 -16.65 -0.73 -2.99
C SER A 53 -15.33 -1.33 -3.47
N ALA A 54 -14.43 -1.67 -2.55
CA ALA A 54 -13.15 -2.27 -2.88
C ALA A 54 -13.29 -3.63 -3.59
N MET A 55 -14.24 -4.48 -3.14
CA MET A 55 -14.53 -5.74 -3.81
C MET A 55 -15.06 -5.55 -5.24
N LYS A 56 -15.94 -4.57 -5.47
CA LYS A 56 -16.45 -4.25 -6.81
C LYS A 56 -15.37 -3.64 -7.72
N GLU A 57 -14.45 -2.86 -7.16
CA GLU A 57 -13.30 -2.36 -7.89
C GLU A 57 -12.35 -3.51 -8.28
N ALA A 58 -12.16 -4.48 -7.41
CA ALA A 58 -11.38 -5.69 -7.68
C ALA A 58 -12.03 -6.59 -8.74
N GLU A 59 -13.36 -6.78 -8.69
CA GLU A 59 -14.17 -7.42 -9.73
C GLU A 59 -13.94 -6.74 -11.09
N ALA A 60 -14.06 -5.41 -11.14
CA ALA A 60 -13.88 -4.62 -12.36
C ALA A 60 -12.49 -4.74 -12.98
N VAL A 61 -11.44 -5.06 -12.21
CA VAL A 61 -10.09 -5.35 -12.74
C VAL A 61 -10.12 -6.47 -13.76
N TRP A 62 -10.87 -7.52 -13.49
CA TRP A 62 -10.99 -8.69 -14.36
C TRP A 62 -12.06 -8.51 -15.43
N GLU A 63 -13.22 -8.01 -15.06
CA GLU A 63 -14.40 -7.92 -15.94
C GLU A 63 -14.24 -6.85 -17.02
N THR A 64 -13.73 -5.67 -16.66
CA THR A 64 -13.50 -4.60 -17.66
C THR A 64 -12.48 -5.02 -18.70
N ALA A 65 -11.45 -5.74 -18.29
CA ALA A 65 -10.37 -6.14 -19.18
C ALA A 65 -10.74 -7.35 -20.06
N SER A 66 -11.56 -8.29 -19.54
CA SER A 66 -11.98 -9.51 -20.28
C SER A 66 -13.29 -9.33 -21.05
N GLY A 67 -14.12 -8.34 -20.68
CA GLY A 67 -15.47 -8.17 -21.21
C GLY A 67 -16.45 -9.26 -20.78
N ARG A 68 -16.19 -9.97 -19.67
CA ARG A 68 -16.99 -11.08 -19.14
C ARG A 68 -17.55 -10.73 -17.76
N ASP A 69 -18.74 -11.23 -17.45
CA ASP A 69 -19.30 -11.20 -16.09
C ASP A 69 -18.74 -12.40 -15.32
N LEU A 70 -17.76 -12.17 -14.45
CA LEU A 70 -17.02 -13.22 -13.73
C LEU A 70 -17.41 -13.32 -12.26
N PHE A 71 -17.92 -12.25 -11.68
CA PHE A 71 -18.26 -12.14 -10.27
C PHE A 71 -19.62 -11.48 -10.06
N ILE A 72 -20.23 -11.74 -8.90
CA ILE A 72 -21.47 -11.07 -8.49
C ILE A 72 -21.51 -10.93 -6.97
N TYR A 73 -21.68 -9.71 -6.48
CA TYR A 73 -21.88 -9.48 -5.06
C TYR A 73 -23.28 -9.96 -4.64
N ALA A 74 -23.34 -10.84 -3.65
CA ALA A 74 -24.57 -11.27 -2.98
C ALA A 74 -24.57 -10.79 -1.53
N GLN A 75 -25.74 -10.56 -0.96
CA GLN A 75 -25.82 -10.13 0.46
C GLN A 75 -25.71 -11.30 1.42
N ASP A 76 -26.21 -12.47 1.01
CA ASP A 76 -26.28 -13.67 1.83
C ASP A 76 -26.13 -14.93 0.96
N ASN A 77 -25.55 -15.98 1.55
CA ASN A 77 -25.42 -17.32 0.96
C ASN A 77 -24.59 -17.39 -0.32
N ALA A 78 -23.60 -16.52 -0.48
CA ALA A 78 -22.61 -16.64 -1.55
C ALA A 78 -21.65 -17.82 -1.32
N SER A 79 -21.10 -18.34 -2.42
CA SER A 79 -20.14 -19.45 -2.38
C SER A 79 -18.74 -19.01 -1.95
N LEU A 80 -18.44 -17.70 -2.02
CA LEU A 80 -17.12 -17.14 -1.74
C LEU A 80 -17.20 -16.01 -0.69
N PRO A 81 -17.16 -16.33 0.63
CA PRO A 81 -17.06 -15.31 1.65
C PRO A 81 -15.68 -14.64 1.63
N VAL A 82 -15.68 -13.31 1.69
CA VAL A 82 -14.49 -12.46 1.86
C VAL A 82 -14.42 -12.00 3.29
N ASN A 83 -13.38 -12.41 4.01
CA ASN A 83 -13.19 -12.16 5.43
C ASN A 83 -12.12 -11.08 5.65
N LEU A 84 -12.36 -10.12 6.53
CA LEU A 84 -11.35 -9.26 7.12
C LEU A 84 -10.95 -9.83 8.48
N ILE A 85 -9.70 -10.26 8.62
CA ILE A 85 -9.16 -10.91 9.82
C ILE A 85 -7.99 -10.07 10.33
N TYR A 86 -8.24 -9.25 11.36
CA TYR A 86 -7.25 -8.38 11.95
C TYR A 86 -6.29 -9.18 12.86
N ASP A 87 -5.02 -9.19 12.52
CA ASP A 87 -3.97 -9.80 13.32
C ASP A 87 -2.69 -8.91 13.34
N TYR A 88 -1.60 -9.46 13.86
CA TYR A 88 -0.32 -8.75 13.99
C TYR A 88 0.21 -8.16 12.67
N ARG A 89 -0.20 -8.70 11.51
CA ARG A 89 0.20 -8.18 10.18
C ARG A 89 -0.31 -6.77 9.97
N GLN A 90 -1.60 -6.54 10.24
CA GLN A 90 -2.19 -5.21 10.14
C GLN A 90 -1.61 -4.26 11.19
N GLU A 91 -1.36 -4.72 12.42
CA GLU A 91 -0.73 -3.90 13.47
C GLU A 91 0.65 -3.39 13.04
N VAL A 92 1.48 -4.25 12.44
CA VAL A 92 2.78 -3.87 11.90
C VAL A 92 2.65 -2.89 10.73
N THR A 93 1.70 -3.11 9.82
CA THR A 93 1.46 -2.23 8.67
C THR A 93 1.02 -0.84 9.13
N GLU A 94 0.14 -0.72 10.12
CA GLU A 94 -0.28 0.57 10.71
C GLU A 94 0.88 1.28 11.43
N ALA A 95 1.68 0.53 12.19
CA ALA A 95 2.86 1.08 12.85
C ALA A 95 3.87 1.65 11.84
N LEU A 96 4.16 0.92 10.76
CA LEU A 96 5.04 1.38 9.69
C LEU A 96 4.49 2.63 8.99
N GLY A 97 3.19 2.67 8.70
CA GLY A 97 2.54 3.84 8.09
C GLY A 97 2.60 5.08 8.99
N THR A 98 2.47 4.90 10.29
CA THR A 98 2.60 6.00 11.27
C THR A 98 4.03 6.56 11.30
N ILE A 99 5.04 5.67 11.35
CA ILE A 99 6.45 6.07 11.35
C ILE A 99 6.82 6.75 10.03
N GLU A 100 6.38 6.23 8.90
CA GLU A 100 6.63 6.82 7.57
C GLU A 100 6.03 8.22 7.45
N SER A 101 4.83 8.44 7.98
CA SER A 101 4.20 9.75 8.01
C SER A 101 5.00 10.75 8.85
N GLY A 102 5.49 10.33 10.02
CA GLY A 102 6.38 11.12 10.86
C GLY A 102 7.70 11.48 10.17
N ILE A 103 8.31 10.53 9.47
CA ILE A 103 9.54 10.77 8.69
C ILE A 103 9.30 11.86 7.62
N LYS A 104 8.20 11.78 6.87
CA LYS A 104 7.87 12.77 5.84
C LYS A 104 7.66 14.18 6.42
N GLU A 105 7.01 14.28 7.57
CA GLU A 105 6.81 15.55 8.26
C GLU A 105 8.14 16.15 8.76
N ASP A 106 8.98 15.35 9.42
CA ASP A 106 10.28 15.74 9.90
C ASP A 106 11.23 16.18 8.75
N GLU A 107 11.20 15.47 7.61
CA GLU A 107 11.97 15.85 6.40
C GLU A 107 11.50 17.20 5.84
N ALA A 108 10.18 17.44 5.77
CA ALA A 108 9.65 18.71 5.30
C ALA A 108 10.06 19.88 6.21
N ASP A 109 9.98 19.68 7.52
CA ASP A 109 10.39 20.66 8.53
C ASP A 109 11.90 20.94 8.47
N TYR A 110 12.72 19.90 8.32
CA TYR A 110 14.17 20.04 8.16
C TYR A 110 14.51 20.88 6.92
N ASN A 111 13.93 20.55 5.76
CA ASN A 111 14.20 21.25 4.51
C ASN A 111 13.75 22.72 4.55
N ALA A 112 12.61 23.00 5.18
CA ALA A 112 12.13 24.38 5.36
C ALA A 112 13.07 25.20 6.27
N LEU A 113 13.53 24.60 7.37
CA LEU A 113 14.45 25.24 8.31
C LEU A 113 15.85 25.43 7.70
N GLU A 114 16.35 24.46 6.93
CA GLU A 114 17.61 24.57 6.18
C GLU A 114 17.57 25.71 5.16
N SER A 115 16.49 25.85 4.42
CA SER A 115 16.30 26.96 3.47
C SER A 115 16.35 28.33 4.18
N ASN A 116 15.67 28.45 5.32
CA ASN A 116 15.69 29.66 6.14
C ASN A 116 17.08 29.96 6.70
N TYR A 117 17.81 28.94 7.16
CA TYR A 117 19.20 29.06 7.63
C TYR A 117 20.12 29.58 6.51
N LEU A 118 20.02 29.03 5.30
CA LEU A 118 20.85 29.47 4.17
C LEU A 118 20.57 30.93 3.80
N LYS A 119 19.30 31.34 3.83
CA LYS A 119 18.90 32.74 3.59
C LYS A 119 19.52 33.67 4.66
N LEU A 120 19.33 33.35 5.93
CA LEU A 120 19.86 34.15 7.04
C LEU A 120 21.38 34.20 7.02
N LYS A 121 22.05 33.09 6.68
CA LYS A 121 23.52 33.04 6.50
C LYS A 121 24.01 33.96 5.37
N SER A 122 23.25 34.06 4.28
CA SER A 122 23.54 35.00 3.18
C SER A 122 23.40 36.46 3.64
N GLU A 123 22.33 36.77 4.36
CA GLU A 123 22.10 38.12 4.95
C GLU A 123 23.21 38.50 5.95
N TYR A 124 23.59 37.57 6.85
CA TYR A 124 24.71 37.74 7.76
C TYR A 124 26.03 38.04 7.02
N ASN A 125 26.35 37.29 5.97
CA ASN A 125 27.58 37.51 5.20
C ASN A 125 27.60 38.90 4.53
N ALA A 126 26.47 39.35 3.98
CA ALA A 126 26.33 40.66 3.38
C ALA A 126 26.54 41.78 4.45
N LEU A 127 25.94 41.63 5.63
CA LEU A 127 26.06 42.53 6.75
C LEU A 127 27.51 42.59 7.28
N LYS A 128 28.17 41.43 7.39
CA LYS A 128 29.57 41.30 7.76
C LYS A 128 30.50 42.07 6.81
N ILE A 129 30.31 41.93 5.51
CA ILE A 129 31.08 42.68 4.50
C ILE A 129 30.86 44.19 4.67
N ALA A 130 29.65 44.64 4.89
CA ALA A 130 29.31 46.05 5.11
C ALA A 130 29.99 46.59 6.39
N TYR A 131 29.98 45.82 7.50
CA TYR A 131 30.63 46.14 8.74
C TYR A 131 32.16 46.26 8.57
N GLU A 132 32.80 45.26 7.94
CA GLU A 132 34.22 45.25 7.66
C GLU A 132 34.65 46.43 6.78
N ALA A 133 33.91 46.77 5.76
CA ALA A 133 34.12 47.91 4.90
C ALA A 133 34.03 49.24 5.69
N LYS A 134 33.05 49.36 6.60
CA LYS A 134 32.88 50.53 7.45
C LYS A 134 34.04 50.70 8.43
N ILE A 135 34.48 49.62 9.07
CA ILE A 135 35.68 49.63 9.94
C ILE A 135 36.92 50.07 9.15
N ALA A 136 37.13 49.51 7.93
CA ALA A 136 38.26 49.88 7.09
C ALA A 136 38.21 51.36 6.66
N GLU A 137 37.03 51.92 6.40
CA GLU A 137 36.84 53.35 6.13
C GLU A 137 37.25 54.20 7.33
N LEU A 138 36.74 53.85 8.53
CA LEU A 138 37.00 54.63 9.75
C LEU A 138 38.48 54.60 10.16
N ASN A 139 39.17 53.46 9.99
CA ASN A 139 40.57 53.29 10.28
C ASN A 139 41.50 54.20 9.41
N ARG A 140 41.00 54.69 8.30
CA ARG A 140 41.76 55.65 7.42
C ARG A 140 41.56 57.10 7.85
N LYS A 141 40.61 57.39 8.71
CA LYS A 141 40.28 58.75 9.15
C LYS A 141 41.13 59.17 10.34
N LYS A 142 41.61 60.46 10.34
CA LYS A 142 42.34 61.05 11.44
C LYS A 142 41.41 61.32 12.64
N ARG A 143 40.10 61.41 12.41
CA ARG A 143 39.12 61.72 13.42
C ARG A 143 37.82 60.97 13.04
N VAL A 144 37.23 60.31 14.00
CA VAL A 144 35.93 59.61 13.89
C VAL A 144 34.90 60.42 14.67
N THR A 145 33.75 60.65 14.11
CA THR A 145 32.62 61.32 14.78
C THR A 145 31.84 60.33 15.65
N GLU A 146 31.13 60.84 16.65
CA GLU A 146 30.24 60.02 17.47
C GLU A 146 29.14 59.32 16.66
N ALA A 147 28.60 59.96 15.64
CA ALA A 147 27.62 59.40 14.74
C ALA A 147 28.16 58.19 13.95
N GLU A 148 29.41 58.30 13.47
CA GLU A 148 30.09 57.18 12.77
C GLU A 148 30.40 56.02 13.70
N PHE A 149 30.79 56.29 14.94
CA PHE A 149 31.00 55.25 15.94
C PHE A 149 29.72 54.54 16.28
N ASN A 150 28.62 55.26 16.47
CA ASN A 150 27.29 54.68 16.74
C ASN A 150 26.77 53.84 15.58
N GLN A 151 27.09 54.21 14.33
CA GLN A 151 26.77 53.38 13.16
C GLN A 151 27.48 52.01 13.21
N VAL A 152 28.75 51.98 13.56
CA VAL A 152 29.52 50.73 13.72
C VAL A 152 28.95 49.86 14.84
N GLN A 153 28.64 50.46 15.98
CA GLN A 153 28.03 49.74 17.11
C GLN A 153 26.66 49.13 16.70
N THR A 154 25.86 49.84 15.91
CA THR A 154 24.59 49.32 15.43
C THR A 154 24.80 48.11 14.56
N LEU A 155 25.72 48.17 13.57
CA LEU A 155 26.07 47.03 12.70
C LEU A 155 26.62 45.83 13.50
N GLU A 156 27.45 46.07 14.51
CA GLU A 156 28.00 45.04 15.38
C GLU A 156 26.88 44.33 16.17
N ASN A 157 25.95 45.09 16.75
CA ASN A 157 24.80 44.53 17.46
C ASN A 157 23.90 43.72 16.54
N GLU A 158 23.68 44.17 15.32
CA GLU A 158 22.93 43.44 14.29
C GLU A 158 23.62 42.13 13.91
N LEU A 159 24.94 42.15 13.69
CA LEU A 159 25.74 40.94 13.43
C LEU A 159 25.64 39.92 14.56
N ASN A 160 25.78 40.37 15.81
CA ASN A 160 25.67 39.50 16.97
C ASN A 160 24.26 38.89 17.08
N GLY A 161 23.23 39.68 16.84
CA GLY A 161 21.84 39.17 16.79
C GLY A 161 21.66 38.09 15.70
N ARG A 162 22.22 38.27 14.50
CA ARG A 162 22.16 37.27 13.42
C ARG A 162 22.95 36.00 13.74
N ILE A 163 24.10 36.10 14.44
CA ILE A 163 24.85 34.94 14.91
C ILE A 163 24.01 34.12 15.88
N ASP A 164 23.33 34.77 16.84
CA ASP A 164 22.48 34.08 17.80
C ASP A 164 21.29 33.37 17.12
N GLU A 165 20.67 33.99 16.12
CA GLU A 165 19.59 33.38 15.32
C GLU A 165 20.13 32.16 14.54
N LEU A 166 21.29 32.29 13.87
CA LEU A 166 21.93 31.19 13.15
C LEU A 166 22.26 30.01 14.07
N ASN A 167 22.80 30.26 15.25
CA ASN A 167 23.12 29.22 16.24
C ASN A 167 21.85 28.48 16.69
N LYS A 168 20.76 29.21 16.97
CA LYS A 168 19.48 28.60 17.33
C LYS A 168 18.91 27.71 16.19
N MET A 169 19.07 28.14 14.92
CA MET A 169 18.67 27.33 13.77
C MET A 169 19.53 26.07 13.64
N VAL A 170 20.84 26.16 13.82
CA VAL A 170 21.75 25.00 13.82
C VAL A 170 21.36 23.98 14.89
N ASP A 171 21.07 24.45 16.11
CA ASP A 171 20.63 23.57 17.19
C ASP A 171 19.32 22.86 16.88
N ARG A 172 18.38 23.57 16.23
CA ARG A 172 17.10 22.99 15.79
C ARG A 172 17.30 22.00 14.66
N LEU A 173 18.11 22.31 13.64
CA LEU A 173 18.47 21.39 12.56
C LEU A 173 19.11 20.10 13.10
N ASN A 174 20.02 20.23 14.04
CA ASN A 174 20.65 19.08 14.68
C ASN A 174 19.67 18.21 15.49
N ARG A 175 18.64 18.80 16.10
CA ARG A 175 17.57 18.03 16.76
C ARG A 175 16.74 17.27 15.75
N LEU A 176 16.22 17.94 14.71
CA LEU A 176 15.43 17.31 13.65
C LEU A 176 16.20 16.19 12.95
N ALA A 177 17.48 16.39 12.65
CA ALA A 177 18.32 15.33 12.07
C ALA A 177 18.44 14.10 12.97
N ARG A 178 18.51 14.28 14.30
CA ARG A 178 18.51 13.14 15.25
C ARG A 178 17.18 12.44 15.32
N GLU A 179 16.06 13.18 15.34
CA GLU A 179 14.70 12.65 15.36
C GLU A 179 14.45 11.84 14.09
N LEU A 180 14.81 12.38 12.92
CA LEU A 180 14.72 11.69 11.63
C LEU A 180 15.52 10.37 11.62
N ASN A 181 16.76 10.37 12.12
CA ASN A 181 17.58 9.16 12.22
C ASN A 181 16.97 8.11 13.16
N LEU A 182 16.36 8.54 14.27
CA LEU A 182 15.67 7.64 15.20
C LEU A 182 14.44 7.01 14.53
N ASN A 183 13.62 7.80 13.83
CA ASN A 183 12.44 7.34 13.12
C ASN A 183 12.79 6.36 11.99
N VAL A 184 13.83 6.64 11.20
CA VAL A 184 14.36 5.72 10.19
C VAL A 184 14.84 4.40 10.80
N ASN A 185 15.56 4.44 11.91
CA ASN A 185 16.00 3.23 12.60
C ASN A 185 14.83 2.43 13.16
N GLN A 186 13.81 3.08 13.70
CA GLN A 186 12.59 2.43 14.17
C GLN A 186 11.83 1.79 13.01
N TYR A 187 11.67 2.49 11.89
CA TYR A 187 11.06 1.96 10.67
C TYR A 187 11.76 0.68 10.21
N ASN A 188 13.08 0.70 10.12
CA ASN A 188 13.87 -0.46 9.72
C ASN A 188 13.74 -1.64 10.70
N THR A 189 13.67 -1.36 12.01
CA THR A 189 13.52 -2.39 13.04
C THR A 189 12.14 -3.05 12.97
N VAL A 190 11.08 -2.26 12.85
CA VAL A 190 9.70 -2.75 12.71
C VAL A 190 9.55 -3.47 11.37
N GLY A 191 10.10 -2.93 10.29
CA GLY A 191 10.10 -3.55 8.97
C GLY A 191 10.81 -4.91 8.94
N ALA A 192 11.93 -5.06 9.64
CA ALA A 192 12.64 -6.33 9.74
C ALA A 192 11.80 -7.43 10.44
N SER A 193 10.90 -7.06 11.36
CA SER A 193 9.98 -8.01 12.01
C SER A 193 8.90 -8.54 11.07
N ARG A 194 8.66 -7.87 9.95
CA ARG A 194 7.66 -8.22 8.94
C ARG A 194 8.03 -9.49 8.15
N GLY A 195 9.33 -9.80 7.95
CA GLY A 195 9.79 -10.91 7.13
C GLY A 195 9.70 -10.62 5.61
N GLU A 196 10.27 -11.54 4.80
CA GLU A 196 10.36 -11.36 3.33
C GLU A 196 9.05 -11.69 2.58
N THR A 197 8.14 -12.47 3.18
CA THR A 197 6.89 -12.93 2.57
C THR A 197 5.70 -12.57 3.45
N TYR A 198 5.07 -11.46 3.14
CA TYR A 198 3.86 -11.01 3.79
C TYR A 198 2.68 -11.18 2.83
N GLU A 199 1.84 -12.17 3.09
CA GLU A 199 0.61 -12.36 2.33
C GLU A 199 -0.48 -11.48 2.94
N GLY A 200 -0.84 -10.39 2.23
CA GLY A 200 -1.92 -9.49 2.64
C GLY A 200 -3.29 -10.14 2.53
N GLY A 201 -3.45 -11.11 1.63
CA GLY A 201 -4.64 -11.94 1.44
C GLY A 201 -4.27 -13.38 1.12
N VAL A 202 -5.22 -14.29 1.27
CA VAL A 202 -5.10 -15.70 0.87
C VAL A 202 -6.46 -16.25 0.47
N TYR A 203 -6.52 -16.81 -0.72
CA TYR A 203 -7.64 -17.64 -1.17
C TYR A 203 -7.47 -19.08 -0.68
N TRP A 204 -8.51 -19.64 -0.13
CA TRP A 204 -8.58 -21.04 0.29
C TRP A 204 -9.68 -21.78 -0.46
N SER A 205 -9.38 -23.01 -0.87
CA SER A 205 -10.35 -23.96 -1.41
C SER A 205 -10.07 -25.33 -0.78
N ASP A 206 -10.92 -25.76 0.15
CA ASP A 206 -10.77 -27.00 0.89
C ASP A 206 -12.14 -27.68 1.13
N VAL A 207 -12.17 -28.68 2.02
CA VAL A 207 -13.39 -29.44 2.34
C VAL A 207 -14.49 -28.59 3.01
N GLU A 208 -14.13 -27.42 3.57
CA GLU A 208 -15.06 -26.48 4.19
C GLU A 208 -15.67 -25.52 3.16
N GLY A 209 -15.11 -25.46 1.94
CA GLY A 209 -15.52 -24.60 0.86
C GLY A 209 -14.43 -23.60 0.45
N GLN A 210 -14.85 -22.62 -0.34
CA GLN A 210 -13.96 -21.54 -0.81
C GLN A 210 -14.10 -20.33 0.10
N ARG A 211 -13.01 -19.59 0.31
CA ARG A 211 -12.99 -18.33 1.07
C ARG A 211 -11.77 -17.49 0.75
N ILE A 212 -11.90 -16.19 0.89
CA ILE A 212 -10.78 -15.23 0.84
C ILE A 212 -10.62 -14.64 2.23
N ASN A 213 -9.40 -14.68 2.75
CA ASN A 213 -9.05 -14.03 4.00
C ASN A 213 -8.09 -12.87 3.72
N ILE A 214 -8.47 -11.66 4.13
CA ILE A 214 -7.63 -10.46 4.06
C ILE A 214 -7.09 -10.18 5.45
N TYR A 215 -5.78 -10.07 5.57
CA TYR A 215 -5.07 -9.93 6.84
C TYR A 215 -4.41 -8.56 7.01
N GLU A 216 -4.00 -7.92 5.90
CA GLU A 216 -3.37 -6.61 5.98
C GLU A 216 -3.46 -5.83 4.66
N PHE A 217 -3.52 -4.51 4.76
CA PHE A 217 -3.37 -3.56 3.67
C PHE A 217 -3.02 -2.17 4.21
N GLY A 218 -2.15 -1.44 3.51
CA GLY A 218 -1.73 -0.10 3.90
C GLY A 218 -2.56 1.02 3.26
N SER A 219 -3.41 0.72 2.28
CA SER A 219 -4.25 1.71 1.60
C SER A 219 -5.42 1.05 0.86
N HIS A 220 -6.43 1.86 0.46
CA HIS A 220 -7.54 1.38 -0.36
C HIS A 220 -7.06 0.73 -1.67
N ALA A 221 -6.11 1.34 -2.36
CA ALA A 221 -5.56 0.78 -3.60
C ALA A 221 -4.87 -0.59 -3.39
N LYS A 222 -4.18 -0.76 -2.27
CA LYS A 222 -3.58 -2.06 -1.90
C LYS A 222 -4.65 -3.10 -1.57
N LEU A 223 -5.72 -2.72 -0.87
CA LEU A 223 -6.86 -3.61 -0.61
C LEU A 223 -7.50 -4.09 -1.93
N VAL A 224 -7.77 -3.17 -2.86
CA VAL A 224 -8.34 -3.52 -4.19
C VAL A 224 -7.42 -4.48 -4.94
N ARG A 225 -6.10 -4.22 -4.94
CA ARG A 225 -5.13 -5.08 -5.60
C ARG A 225 -5.07 -6.48 -4.97
N ILE A 226 -5.05 -6.57 -3.63
CA ILE A 226 -5.06 -7.86 -2.92
C ILE A 226 -6.34 -8.62 -3.28
N LEU A 227 -7.50 -7.97 -3.19
CA LEU A 227 -8.77 -8.59 -3.56
C LEU A 227 -8.80 -9.07 -5.01
N ALA A 228 -8.27 -8.29 -5.95
CA ALA A 228 -8.18 -8.69 -7.36
C ALA A 228 -7.27 -9.92 -7.55
N HIS A 229 -6.15 -9.99 -6.82
CA HIS A 229 -5.26 -11.15 -6.82
C HIS A 229 -5.99 -12.41 -6.31
N GLU A 230 -6.65 -12.32 -5.16
CA GLU A 230 -7.38 -13.44 -4.57
C GLU A 230 -8.60 -13.85 -5.42
N PHE A 231 -9.25 -12.90 -6.09
CA PHE A 231 -10.30 -13.18 -7.08
C PHE A 231 -9.72 -13.94 -8.28
N GLY A 232 -8.51 -13.62 -8.72
CA GLY A 232 -7.81 -14.40 -9.75
C GLY A 232 -7.64 -15.87 -9.35
N HIS A 233 -7.25 -16.14 -8.10
CA HIS A 233 -7.19 -17.49 -7.57
C HIS A 233 -8.56 -18.15 -7.46
N ALA A 234 -9.61 -17.40 -7.13
CA ALA A 234 -10.97 -17.93 -7.12
C ALA A 234 -11.47 -18.29 -8.53
N LEU A 235 -10.97 -17.64 -9.59
CA LEU A 235 -11.20 -18.04 -10.99
C LEU A 235 -10.40 -19.30 -11.38
N GLY A 236 -9.36 -19.66 -10.63
CA GLY A 236 -8.46 -20.78 -10.93
C GLY A 236 -7.11 -20.37 -11.53
N LEU A 237 -6.78 -19.07 -11.52
CA LEU A 237 -5.50 -18.59 -12.03
C LEU A 237 -4.37 -18.90 -11.06
N GLU A 238 -3.22 -19.30 -11.61
CA GLU A 238 -1.97 -19.48 -10.89
C GLU A 238 -1.11 -18.21 -10.93
N HIS A 239 -0.06 -18.19 -10.12
CA HIS A 239 0.88 -17.07 -10.10
C HIS A 239 1.61 -16.86 -11.44
N ILE A 240 1.76 -15.60 -11.84
CA ILE A 240 2.48 -15.17 -13.05
C ILE A 240 3.81 -14.52 -12.65
N LEU A 241 4.88 -14.78 -13.41
CA LEU A 241 6.23 -14.30 -13.08
C LEU A 241 6.51 -12.83 -13.42
N ASP A 242 5.59 -12.13 -14.11
CA ASP A 242 5.74 -10.68 -14.40
C ASP A 242 5.37 -9.85 -13.16
N PRO A 243 6.30 -9.03 -12.61
CA PRO A 243 6.03 -8.20 -11.42
C PRO A 243 4.90 -7.17 -11.59
N ARG A 244 4.49 -6.87 -12.82
CA ARG A 244 3.39 -5.94 -13.13
C ARG A 244 2.03 -6.63 -13.11
N SER A 245 2.01 -7.97 -13.22
CA SER A 245 0.78 -8.77 -13.21
C SER A 245 0.02 -8.64 -11.90
N ILE A 246 -1.30 -8.69 -11.97
CA ILE A 246 -2.15 -8.86 -10.79
C ILE A 246 -1.82 -10.19 -10.11
N MET A 247 -1.56 -11.25 -10.88
CA MET A 247 -1.23 -12.59 -10.37
C MET A 247 0.24 -12.77 -10.00
N TYR A 248 1.02 -11.68 -9.83
CA TYR A 248 2.39 -11.81 -9.34
C TYR A 248 2.42 -12.23 -7.86
N LYS A 249 3.17 -13.30 -7.57
CA LYS A 249 3.17 -13.98 -6.25
C LYS A 249 3.43 -13.09 -5.02
N LEU A 250 4.23 -12.01 -5.16
CA LEU A 250 4.52 -11.12 -4.02
C LEU A 250 3.46 -10.05 -3.83
N ASN A 251 2.48 -9.97 -4.71
CA ASN A 251 1.42 -8.96 -4.70
C ASN A 251 1.94 -7.53 -4.42
N GLN A 252 3.18 -7.26 -4.87
CA GLN A 252 3.91 -6.01 -4.70
C GLN A 252 3.78 -5.21 -5.99
N GLY A 253 3.17 -4.13 -6.03
CA GLY A 253 3.05 -3.30 -7.21
C GLY A 253 1.88 -2.35 -7.07
N ASP A 254 1.86 -1.33 -7.92
CA ASP A 254 0.80 -0.32 -7.95
C ASP A 254 -0.16 -0.55 -9.13
N ALA A 255 -0.03 -1.68 -9.85
CA ALA A 255 -0.93 -2.01 -10.95
C ALA A 255 -2.35 -2.25 -10.42
N SER A 256 -3.29 -1.46 -10.94
CA SER A 256 -4.72 -1.54 -10.65
C SER A 256 -5.54 -2.16 -11.79
N THR A 257 -4.85 -2.71 -12.82
CA THR A 257 -5.48 -3.30 -14.01
C THR A 257 -4.78 -4.60 -14.37
N ALA A 258 -5.56 -5.58 -14.85
CA ALA A 258 -5.01 -6.82 -15.36
C ALA A 258 -4.09 -6.56 -16.57
N THR A 259 -2.93 -7.20 -16.61
CA THR A 259 -1.99 -7.13 -17.71
C THR A 259 -2.40 -8.05 -18.85
N SER A 260 -1.73 -7.93 -20.01
CA SER A 260 -1.94 -8.88 -21.12
C SER A 260 -1.58 -10.32 -20.74
N PHE A 261 -0.68 -10.53 -19.77
CA PHE A 261 -0.34 -11.86 -19.26
C PHE A 261 -1.45 -12.43 -18.39
N ASP A 262 -2.05 -11.60 -17.52
CA ASP A 262 -3.20 -11.97 -16.71
C ASP A 262 -4.38 -12.37 -17.59
N LEU A 263 -4.66 -11.58 -18.64
CA LEU A 263 -5.75 -11.83 -19.56
C LEU A 263 -5.52 -13.07 -20.42
N ALA A 264 -4.30 -13.31 -20.89
CA ALA A 264 -3.98 -14.52 -21.65
C ALA A 264 -4.18 -15.77 -20.79
N ALA A 265 -3.77 -15.75 -19.53
CA ALA A 265 -4.01 -16.86 -18.60
C ALA A 265 -5.51 -17.08 -18.33
N LEU A 266 -6.27 -15.99 -18.17
CA LEU A 266 -7.74 -16.06 -18.00
C LEU A 266 -8.42 -16.62 -19.24
N GLU A 267 -8.03 -16.18 -20.44
CA GLU A 267 -8.57 -16.71 -21.69
C GLU A 267 -8.28 -18.18 -21.87
N GLU A 268 -7.07 -18.62 -21.62
CA GLU A 268 -6.69 -20.03 -21.67
C GLU A 268 -7.59 -20.87 -20.75
N LEU A 269 -7.76 -20.43 -19.50
CA LEU A 269 -8.62 -21.09 -18.53
C LEU A 269 -10.09 -21.19 -19.02
N CYS A 270 -10.63 -20.10 -19.59
CA CYS A 270 -12.00 -20.05 -20.06
C CYS A 270 -12.25 -20.85 -21.38
N ILE A 271 -11.20 -21.06 -22.20
CA ILE A 271 -11.29 -21.78 -23.48
C ILE A 271 -11.11 -23.30 -23.29
N VAL A 272 -10.11 -23.72 -22.52
CA VAL A 272 -9.78 -25.14 -22.29
C VAL A 272 -11.00 -25.92 -21.77
N GLU A 273 -11.85 -25.27 -20.98
CA GLU A 273 -13.06 -25.91 -20.47
C GLU A 273 -14.24 -25.88 -21.46
N ALA A 274 -14.24 -25.01 -22.47
CA ALA A 274 -15.27 -25.00 -23.53
C ALA A 274 -15.09 -26.15 -24.53
N ASP A 275 -13.85 -26.58 -24.80
CA ASP A 275 -13.48 -27.63 -25.76
C ASP A 275 -13.58 -29.06 -25.17
N SER A 276 -13.70 -29.19 -23.86
CA SER A 276 -13.87 -30.49 -23.17
C SER A 276 -15.29 -31.06 -23.17
N ARG A 277 -16.18 -30.46 -23.98
CA ARG A 277 -17.57 -30.91 -24.25
C ARG A 277 -17.61 -31.60 -25.60
#